data_4d37102cef89e265cc62f7d24b4f25c6
#
_entry.id   4d37102cef89e265cc62f7d24b4f25c6
#
_cell.length_a   1.000
_cell.length_b   1.000
_cell.length_c   1.000
_cell.angle_alpha   90.00
_cell.angle_beta   90.00
_cell.angle_gamma   90.00
#
_symmetry.space_group_name_H-M   'P 1'
#
loop_
_entity.id
_entity.type
_entity.pdbx_description
1 polymer ?
#
loop_
_entity_poly.entity_id
_entity_poly.type
_entity_poly.pdbx_seq_one_letter_code
_entity_poly.pdbx_strand_id
1 'polypeptide(L)'
;VFSTGVEFTSPGALEDAMAEKTEKRLRFQAKIEGKEAGVVAAITPPVDVIDWLGTRARVPVRGTINGFPFRSSLMPCGKARMMPVNQALRRGAGVKPGDVVEVLMERDQEARTIEAPPELKRELAKNKRAQERWDGLAFTHKKEMASSISGAKQEETRKRRLAKVVQVLSTGAKWTG
;
A
#
# COMPACT_ATOMS: atom_id res chain seq x y z
N VAL A 1 60.65 -11.41 -23.17
CA VAL A 1 60.13 -11.51 -21.80
C VAL A 1 58.88 -10.68 -21.78
N PHE A 2 57.73 -11.28 -22.00
CA PHE A 2 56.42 -10.64 -21.93
C PHE A 2 55.79 -11.00 -20.59
N SER A 3 55.56 -9.99 -19.73
CA SER A 3 54.80 -10.13 -18.48
C SER A 3 53.35 -9.66 -18.71
N THR A 4 52.44 -10.60 -18.76
CA THR A 4 51.02 -10.36 -18.88
C THR A 4 50.46 -10.18 -17.47
N GLY A 5 50.19 -8.92 -17.04
CA GLY A 5 49.47 -8.62 -15.82
C GLY A 5 47.97 -8.86 -16.05
N VAL A 6 47.44 -9.93 -15.45
CA VAL A 6 45.99 -10.13 -15.33
C VAL A 6 45.54 -9.35 -14.09
N GLU A 7 44.84 -8.26 -14.30
CA GLU A 7 44.16 -7.55 -13.20
C GLU A 7 43.00 -8.41 -12.70
N PHE A 8 43.14 -8.92 -11.50
CA PHE A 8 42.12 -9.66 -10.76
C PHE A 8 41.10 -8.65 -10.21
N THR A 9 40.02 -8.48 -10.94
CA THR A 9 38.89 -7.66 -10.45
C THR A 9 38.23 -8.41 -9.30
N SER A 10 38.36 -7.89 -8.09
CA SER A 10 37.80 -8.43 -6.86
C SER A 10 36.28 -8.52 -6.96
N PRO A 11 35.63 -9.66 -6.62
CA PRO A 11 34.19 -9.84 -6.67
C PRO A 11 33.42 -9.08 -5.56
N GLY A 12 34.12 -8.38 -4.66
CA GLY A 12 33.48 -7.68 -3.54
C GLY A 12 32.76 -6.36 -3.87
N ALA A 13 33.05 -5.74 -5.03
CA ALA A 13 32.45 -4.44 -5.38
C ALA A 13 31.00 -4.54 -5.89
N LEU A 14 30.58 -5.70 -6.36
CA LEU A 14 29.20 -5.93 -6.82
C LEU A 14 28.27 -6.37 -5.69
N GLU A 15 28.79 -6.99 -4.63
CA GLU A 15 28.03 -7.35 -3.44
C GLU A 15 27.74 -6.14 -2.55
N ASP A 16 28.67 -5.17 -2.43
CA ASP A 16 28.45 -3.93 -1.67
C ASP A 16 27.40 -3.02 -2.34
N ALA A 17 27.32 -2.98 -3.66
CA ALA A 17 26.28 -2.20 -4.37
C ALA A 17 24.88 -2.82 -4.26
N MET A 18 24.76 -4.12 -3.98
CA MET A 18 23.48 -4.80 -3.71
C MET A 18 23.10 -4.76 -2.22
N ALA A 19 24.06 -4.57 -1.32
CA ALA A 19 23.82 -4.46 0.13
C ALA A 19 23.22 -3.09 0.54
N GLU A 20 23.41 -2.05 -0.25
CA GLU A 20 22.90 -0.69 0.06
C GLU A 20 21.39 -0.53 -0.18
N LYS A 21 20.71 -1.53 -0.74
CA LYS A 21 19.27 -1.58 -0.95
C LYS A 21 18.55 -2.47 0.05
N THR A 22 19.19 -2.82 1.15
CA THR A 22 18.52 -3.51 2.24
C THR A 22 17.65 -2.51 2.99
N GLU A 23 16.40 -2.37 2.55
CA GLU A 23 15.37 -1.61 3.24
C GLU A 23 15.42 -1.97 4.72
N LYS A 24 15.72 -0.99 5.57
CA LYS A 24 15.80 -1.18 7.03
C LYS A 24 14.46 -1.71 7.52
N ARG A 25 14.37 -3.01 7.74
CA ARG A 25 13.23 -3.66 8.38
C ARG A 25 13.29 -3.40 9.87
N LEU A 26 12.19 -2.96 10.42
CA LEU A 26 12.06 -2.69 11.84
C LEU A 26 11.22 -3.78 12.48
N ARG A 27 11.75 -4.41 13.54
CA ARG A 27 11.06 -5.43 14.35
C ARG A 27 10.81 -4.87 15.74
N PHE A 28 9.56 -4.88 16.18
CA PHE A 28 9.18 -4.42 17.51
C PHE A 28 7.92 -5.13 17.99
N GLN A 29 7.69 -5.06 19.31
CA GLN A 29 6.41 -5.46 19.89
C GLN A 29 5.57 -4.24 20.17
N ALA A 30 4.27 -4.35 19.95
CA ALA A 30 3.33 -3.28 20.23
C ALA A 30 1.97 -3.84 20.65
N LYS A 31 1.29 -3.10 21.53
CA LYS A 31 -0.08 -3.40 21.91
C LYS A 31 -1.04 -2.83 20.89
N ILE A 32 -2.06 -3.61 20.51
CA ILE A 32 -3.16 -3.12 19.69
C ILE A 32 -4.08 -2.29 20.58
N GLU A 33 -4.09 -0.99 20.37
CA GLU A 33 -4.96 -0.05 21.07
C GLU A 33 -6.33 0.02 20.38
N GLY A 34 -7.40 0.20 21.13
CA GLY A 34 -8.76 0.33 20.63
C GLY A 34 -9.78 -0.43 21.48
N LYS A 35 -11.07 -0.17 21.23
CA LYS A 35 -12.19 -0.90 21.86
C LYS A 35 -12.78 -1.89 20.86
N GLU A 36 -13.35 -2.99 21.32
CA GLU A 36 -13.90 -4.05 20.46
C GLU A 36 -15.05 -3.56 19.56
N ALA A 37 -15.85 -2.63 20.04
CA ALA A 37 -17.01 -2.11 19.31
C ALA A 37 -16.69 -0.79 18.60
N GLY A 38 -16.53 -0.84 17.29
CA GLY A 38 -16.61 0.33 16.39
C GLY A 38 -15.42 1.30 16.37
N VAL A 39 -14.44 1.15 17.25
CA VAL A 39 -13.26 2.02 17.29
C VAL A 39 -12.17 1.47 16.39
N VAL A 40 -11.50 2.37 15.69
CA VAL A 40 -10.33 2.02 14.86
C VAL A 40 -9.24 1.47 15.77
N ALA A 41 -9.03 0.16 15.72
CA ALA A 41 -7.88 -0.44 16.38
C ALA A 41 -6.60 0.05 15.68
N ALA A 42 -5.58 0.35 16.47
CA ALA A 42 -4.33 0.89 15.95
C ALA A 42 -3.13 0.37 16.75
N ILE A 43 -1.98 0.41 16.13
CA ILE A 43 -0.67 0.18 16.75
C ILE A 43 0.07 1.51 16.74
N THR A 44 0.62 1.88 17.91
CA THR A 44 1.55 2.99 18.06
C THR A 44 2.97 2.44 18.11
N PRO A 45 3.79 2.62 17.05
CA PRO A 45 5.18 2.17 17.06
C PRO A 45 6.02 2.93 18.09
N PRO A 46 7.15 2.35 18.57
CA PRO A 46 8.11 3.07 19.40
C PRO A 46 8.63 4.36 18.76
N VAL A 47 9.14 5.28 19.57
CA VAL A 47 9.60 6.61 19.11
C VAL A 47 10.71 6.52 18.07
N ASP A 48 11.60 5.53 18.18
CA ASP A 48 12.73 5.30 17.25
C ASP A 48 12.28 5.09 15.79
N VAL A 49 11.05 4.58 15.60
CA VAL A 49 10.47 4.42 14.25
C VAL A 49 10.22 5.76 13.58
N ILE A 50 9.97 6.81 14.37
CA ILE A 50 9.75 8.17 13.85
C ILE A 50 11.04 8.73 13.30
N ASP A 51 12.16 8.54 14.01
CA ASP A 51 13.47 8.96 13.57
C ASP A 51 13.94 8.17 12.35
N TRP A 52 13.64 6.85 12.34
CA TRP A 52 13.92 5.98 11.20
C TRP A 52 13.19 6.41 9.91
N LEU A 53 11.96 6.93 10.00
CA LEU A 53 11.18 7.38 8.84
C LEU A 53 11.62 8.76 8.30
N GLY A 54 12.33 9.56 9.07
CA GLY A 54 12.85 10.88 8.66
C GLY A 54 11.79 11.90 8.25
N THR A 55 10.49 11.63 8.48
CA THR A 55 9.40 12.53 8.08
C THR A 55 8.22 12.45 9.03
N ARG A 56 7.53 13.57 9.21
CA ARG A 56 6.26 13.68 9.97
C ARG A 56 5.02 13.44 9.12
N ALA A 57 5.15 13.31 7.80
CA ALA A 57 4.02 13.05 6.91
C ALA A 57 3.51 11.60 7.03
N ARG A 58 2.38 11.31 6.38
CA ARG A 58 1.87 9.95 6.22
C ARG A 58 2.86 9.12 5.43
N VAL A 59 3.27 7.97 5.97
CA VAL A 59 4.24 7.07 5.34
C VAL A 59 3.58 5.74 5.03
N PRO A 60 3.58 5.29 3.77
CA PRO A 60 3.20 3.93 3.43
C PRO A 60 4.16 2.92 4.05
N VAL A 61 3.61 1.86 4.62
CA VAL A 61 4.36 0.76 5.25
C VAL A 61 3.78 -0.58 4.87
N ARG A 62 4.63 -1.60 4.81
CA ARG A 62 4.27 -3.00 4.65
C ARG A 62 5.04 -3.86 5.64
N GLY A 63 4.58 -5.08 5.86
CA GLY A 63 5.25 -5.99 6.78
C GLY A 63 4.36 -7.12 7.25
N THR A 64 4.61 -7.61 8.47
CA THR A 64 3.80 -8.66 9.08
C THR A 64 3.42 -8.33 10.52
N ILE A 65 2.23 -8.79 10.94
CA ILE A 65 1.78 -8.84 12.34
C ILE A 65 1.66 -10.32 12.71
N ASN A 66 2.46 -10.79 13.65
CA ASN A 66 2.56 -12.21 14.02
C ASN A 66 2.71 -13.12 12.78
N GLY A 67 3.51 -12.70 11.78
CA GLY A 67 3.71 -13.42 10.52
C GLY A 67 2.64 -13.18 9.45
N PHE A 68 1.48 -12.62 9.78
CA PHE A 68 0.44 -12.31 8.81
C PHE A 68 0.75 -11.00 8.05
N PRO A 69 0.77 -11.02 6.71
CA PRO A 69 1.19 -9.86 5.91
C PRO A 69 0.19 -8.72 5.98
N PHE A 70 0.71 -7.49 6.01
CA PHE A 70 -0.10 -6.28 5.90
C PHE A 70 0.54 -5.25 4.97
N ARG A 71 -0.30 -4.36 4.46
CA ARG A 71 0.06 -3.15 3.74
C ARG A 71 -0.82 -2.01 4.25
N SER A 72 -0.22 -1.01 4.88
CA SER A 72 -0.93 0.05 5.60
C SER A 72 -0.21 1.40 5.45
N SER A 73 -0.48 2.34 6.35
CA SER A 73 0.23 3.61 6.43
C SER A 73 0.36 4.02 7.88
N LEU A 74 1.51 4.54 8.25
CA LEU A 74 1.70 5.28 9.48
C LEU A 74 1.16 6.70 9.30
N MET A 75 0.23 7.09 10.16
CA MET A 75 -0.39 8.41 10.16
C MET A 75 0.03 9.20 11.39
N PRO A 76 0.24 10.52 11.28
CA PRO A 76 0.50 11.36 12.45
C PRO A 76 -0.74 11.37 13.36
N CYS A 77 -0.51 11.22 14.67
CA CYS A 77 -1.53 11.31 15.71
C CYS A 77 -0.95 12.09 16.90
N GLY A 78 -1.15 13.39 16.92
CA GLY A 78 -0.49 14.28 17.89
C GLY A 78 1.04 14.21 17.76
N LYS A 79 1.72 13.91 18.88
CA LYS A 79 3.18 13.71 18.89
C LYS A 79 3.61 12.31 18.47
N ALA A 80 2.69 11.35 18.43
CA ALA A 80 2.94 9.96 18.06
C ALA A 80 2.54 9.67 16.61
N ARG A 81 2.74 8.43 16.20
CA ARG A 81 2.26 7.89 14.93
C ARG A 81 1.44 6.65 15.21
N MET A 82 0.40 6.47 14.44
CA MET A 82 -0.44 5.29 14.53
C MET A 82 -0.56 4.59 13.18
N MET A 83 -0.62 3.26 13.23
CA MET A 83 -0.99 2.42 12.11
C MET A 83 -2.35 1.81 12.39
N PRO A 84 -3.37 2.07 11.56
CA PRO A 84 -4.68 1.45 11.74
C PRO A 84 -4.60 -0.04 11.45
N VAL A 85 -5.20 -0.85 12.34
CA VAL A 85 -5.37 -2.29 12.21
C VAL A 85 -6.84 -2.58 11.95
N ASN A 86 -7.22 -2.61 10.69
CA ASN A 86 -8.60 -2.83 10.27
C ASN A 86 -9.10 -4.23 10.61
N GLN A 87 -10.41 -4.45 10.51
CA GLN A 87 -11.04 -5.72 10.87
C GLN A 87 -10.52 -6.90 10.02
N ALA A 88 -10.25 -6.69 8.72
CA ALA A 88 -9.74 -7.74 7.85
C ALA A 88 -8.34 -8.20 8.30
N LEU A 89 -7.46 -7.24 8.62
CA LEU A 89 -6.12 -7.52 9.14
C LEU A 89 -6.18 -8.22 10.51
N ARG A 90 -7.06 -7.77 11.40
CA ARG A 90 -7.23 -8.41 12.72
C ARG A 90 -7.71 -9.86 12.59
N ARG A 91 -8.68 -10.12 11.73
CA ARG A 91 -9.18 -11.48 11.47
C ARG A 91 -8.11 -12.37 10.85
N GLY A 92 -7.38 -11.86 9.86
CA GLY A 92 -6.33 -12.61 9.18
C GLY A 92 -5.15 -12.95 10.09
N ALA A 93 -4.74 -12.03 10.95
CA ALA A 93 -3.67 -12.23 11.91
C ALA A 93 -4.12 -12.94 13.21
N GLY A 94 -5.43 -13.18 13.40
CA GLY A 94 -5.96 -13.79 14.62
C GLY A 94 -5.81 -12.94 15.88
N VAL A 95 -5.86 -11.61 15.74
CA VAL A 95 -5.56 -10.67 16.83
C VAL A 95 -6.73 -9.75 17.14
N LYS A 96 -6.80 -9.25 18.39
CA LYS A 96 -7.85 -8.36 18.88
C LYS A 96 -7.24 -7.16 19.63
N PRO A 97 -8.03 -6.08 19.84
CA PRO A 97 -7.63 -5.00 20.72
C PRO A 97 -7.23 -5.51 22.11
N GLY A 98 -6.12 -4.99 22.61
CA GLY A 98 -5.52 -5.44 23.88
C GLY A 98 -4.36 -6.42 23.72
N ASP A 99 -4.28 -7.14 22.62
CA ASP A 99 -3.19 -8.08 22.36
C ASP A 99 -1.85 -7.35 22.12
N VAL A 100 -0.77 -7.95 22.61
CA VAL A 100 0.60 -7.57 22.26
C VAL A 100 1.05 -8.42 21.08
N VAL A 101 1.47 -7.77 20.02
CA VAL A 101 1.82 -8.42 18.74
C VAL A 101 3.26 -8.09 18.35
N GLU A 102 3.89 -9.03 17.67
CA GLU A 102 5.15 -8.79 17.00
C GLU A 102 4.89 -8.16 15.63
N VAL A 103 5.53 -7.04 15.36
CA VAL A 103 5.43 -6.32 14.11
C VAL A 103 6.78 -6.29 13.43
N LEU A 104 6.82 -6.78 12.20
CA LEU A 104 7.91 -6.53 11.28
C LEU A 104 7.42 -5.51 10.27
N MET A 105 8.12 -4.39 10.13
CA MET A 105 7.68 -3.26 9.31
C MET A 105 8.82 -2.73 8.45
N GLU A 106 8.52 -2.40 7.22
CA GLU A 106 9.41 -1.69 6.30
C GLU A 106 8.64 -0.59 5.56
N ARG A 107 9.36 0.35 4.98
CA ARG A 107 8.76 1.39 4.14
C ARG A 107 8.24 0.77 2.86
N ASP A 108 6.97 1.06 2.52
CA ASP A 108 6.38 0.61 1.27
C ASP A 108 6.74 1.62 0.17
N GLN A 109 7.76 1.30 -0.59
CA GLN A 109 8.22 2.12 -1.73
C GLN A 109 7.53 1.74 -3.04
N GLU A 110 6.80 0.62 -3.06
CA GLU A 110 6.07 0.21 -4.25
C GLU A 110 4.92 1.16 -4.54
N ALA A 111 4.85 1.62 -5.76
CA ALA A 111 3.68 2.35 -6.23
C ALA A 111 2.43 1.49 -6.06
N ARG A 112 1.45 1.98 -5.29
CA ARG A 112 0.17 1.30 -5.14
C ARG A 112 -0.59 1.41 -6.45
N THR A 113 -0.62 0.33 -7.22
CA THR A 113 -1.43 0.25 -8.44
C THR A 113 -2.79 -0.38 -8.13
N ILE A 114 -3.82 0.13 -8.77
CA ILE A 114 -5.15 -0.49 -8.78
C ILE A 114 -5.38 -0.99 -10.20
N GLU A 115 -5.56 -2.29 -10.32
CA GLU A 115 -6.03 -2.84 -11.57
C GLU A 115 -7.51 -2.50 -11.79
N ALA A 116 -7.84 -2.13 -13.02
CA ALA A 116 -9.22 -1.93 -13.39
C ALA A 116 -9.99 -3.26 -13.30
N PRO A 117 -11.21 -3.29 -12.76
CA PRO A 117 -12.07 -4.47 -12.83
C PRO A 117 -12.18 -5.00 -14.26
N PRO A 118 -12.41 -6.31 -14.48
CA PRO A 118 -12.43 -6.91 -15.83
C PRO A 118 -13.40 -6.21 -16.78
N GLU A 119 -14.55 -5.80 -16.29
CA GLU A 119 -15.56 -5.06 -17.06
C GLU A 119 -15.03 -3.69 -17.49
N LEU A 120 -14.37 -2.97 -16.58
CA LEU A 120 -13.77 -1.68 -16.88
C LEU A 120 -12.60 -1.82 -17.86
N LYS A 121 -11.75 -2.84 -17.70
CA LYS A 121 -10.66 -3.12 -18.65
C LYS A 121 -11.18 -3.30 -20.09
N ARG A 122 -12.30 -3.99 -20.27
CA ARG A 122 -12.93 -4.20 -21.58
C ARG A 122 -13.40 -2.88 -22.20
N GLU A 123 -13.98 -2.01 -21.42
CA GLU A 123 -14.45 -0.69 -21.92
C GLU A 123 -13.28 0.27 -22.19
N LEU A 124 -12.26 0.26 -21.35
CA LEU A 124 -11.05 1.06 -21.54
C LEU A 124 -10.32 0.66 -22.85
N ALA A 125 -10.24 -0.64 -23.14
CA ALA A 125 -9.64 -1.13 -24.38
C ALA A 125 -10.32 -0.60 -25.66
N LYS A 126 -11.61 -0.24 -25.58
CA LYS A 126 -12.38 0.34 -26.70
C LYS A 126 -12.24 1.87 -26.79
N ASN A 127 -11.74 2.53 -25.76
CA ASN A 127 -11.70 3.99 -25.65
C ASN A 127 -10.33 4.46 -25.17
N LYS A 128 -9.45 4.79 -26.12
CA LYS A 128 -8.08 5.23 -25.86
C LYS A 128 -8.01 6.43 -24.91
N ARG A 129 -8.90 7.41 -25.06
CA ARG A 129 -8.95 8.59 -24.19
C ARG A 129 -9.30 8.25 -22.74
N ALA A 130 -10.23 7.33 -22.55
CA ALA A 130 -10.60 6.84 -21.22
C ALA A 130 -9.45 6.03 -20.60
N GLN A 131 -8.72 5.23 -21.38
CA GLN A 131 -7.55 4.48 -20.95
C GLN A 131 -6.43 5.42 -20.48
N GLU A 132 -6.05 6.39 -21.30
CA GLU A 132 -5.00 7.38 -20.96
C GLU A 132 -5.33 8.13 -19.67
N ARG A 133 -6.60 8.52 -19.50
CA ARG A 133 -7.03 9.16 -18.25
C ARG A 133 -6.98 8.22 -17.06
N TRP A 134 -7.45 6.99 -17.21
CA TRP A 134 -7.34 5.99 -16.15
C TRP A 134 -5.89 5.83 -15.71
N ASP A 135 -4.95 5.70 -16.63
CA ASP A 135 -3.54 5.52 -16.33
C ASP A 135 -2.94 6.71 -15.58
N GLY A 136 -3.35 7.94 -15.92
CA GLY A 136 -2.95 9.18 -15.25
C GLY A 136 -3.62 9.47 -13.91
N LEU A 137 -4.67 8.71 -13.50
CA LEU A 137 -5.36 8.96 -12.24
C LEU A 137 -4.50 8.62 -11.02
N ALA A 138 -4.65 9.44 -9.97
CA ALA A 138 -4.10 9.12 -8.65
C ALA A 138 -4.71 7.82 -8.09
N PHE A 139 -3.93 7.09 -7.28
CA PHE A 139 -4.35 5.83 -6.64
C PHE A 139 -5.72 5.89 -5.97
N THR A 140 -6.02 6.98 -5.25
CA THR A 140 -7.29 7.14 -4.53
C THR A 140 -8.48 7.12 -5.50
N HIS A 141 -8.40 7.85 -6.60
CA HIS A 141 -9.46 7.89 -7.60
C HIS A 141 -9.63 6.56 -8.33
N LYS A 142 -8.51 5.88 -8.69
CA LYS A 142 -8.57 4.52 -9.23
C LYS A 142 -9.28 3.56 -8.28
N LYS A 143 -8.93 3.62 -6.98
CA LYS A 143 -9.53 2.79 -5.95
C LYS A 143 -11.02 3.05 -5.78
N GLU A 144 -11.43 4.30 -5.72
CA GLU A 144 -12.85 4.69 -5.58
C GLU A 144 -13.69 4.19 -6.76
N MET A 145 -13.23 4.46 -7.98
CA MET A 145 -13.92 4.01 -9.21
C MET A 145 -14.00 2.48 -9.29
N ALA A 146 -12.89 1.78 -9.07
CA ALA A 146 -12.87 0.31 -9.08
C ALA A 146 -13.78 -0.28 -7.98
N SER A 147 -13.72 0.27 -6.76
CA SER A 147 -14.55 -0.18 -5.65
C SER A 147 -16.04 0.10 -5.86
N SER A 148 -16.38 1.20 -6.52
CA SER A 148 -17.78 1.52 -6.85
C SER A 148 -18.41 0.46 -7.77
N ILE A 149 -17.64 -0.03 -8.74
CA ILE A 149 -18.08 -1.10 -9.65
C ILE A 149 -18.15 -2.44 -8.93
N SER A 150 -17.03 -2.86 -8.31
CA SER A 150 -16.91 -4.17 -7.67
C SER A 150 -17.79 -4.34 -6.43
N GLY A 151 -18.12 -3.25 -5.74
CA GLY A 151 -19.03 -3.24 -4.58
C GLY A 151 -20.50 -3.33 -4.93
N ALA A 152 -20.88 -3.29 -6.21
CA ALA A 152 -22.27 -3.47 -6.62
C ALA A 152 -22.68 -4.94 -6.57
N LYS A 153 -23.65 -5.27 -5.70
CA LYS A 153 -24.18 -6.63 -5.54
C LYS A 153 -25.06 -7.04 -6.72
N GLN A 154 -25.83 -6.11 -7.27
CA GLN A 154 -26.75 -6.35 -8.40
C GLN A 154 -26.06 -6.01 -9.70
N GLU A 155 -26.26 -6.84 -10.72
CA GLU A 155 -25.64 -6.66 -12.05
C GLU A 155 -26.07 -5.36 -12.72
N GLU A 156 -27.34 -5.00 -12.63
CA GLU A 156 -27.86 -3.74 -13.19
C GLU A 156 -27.18 -2.51 -12.55
N THR A 157 -27.01 -2.53 -11.23
CA THR A 157 -26.28 -1.46 -10.52
C THR A 157 -24.81 -1.43 -10.96
N ARG A 158 -24.20 -2.59 -11.18
CA ARG A 158 -22.81 -2.68 -11.64
C ARG A 158 -22.65 -2.10 -13.05
N LYS A 159 -23.55 -2.43 -13.98
CA LYS A 159 -23.58 -1.86 -15.35
C LYS A 159 -23.74 -0.34 -15.33
N ARG A 160 -24.68 0.17 -14.53
CA ARG A 160 -24.88 1.62 -14.38
C ARG A 160 -23.65 2.34 -13.83
N ARG A 161 -23.01 1.77 -12.82
CA ARG A 161 -21.78 2.36 -12.24
C ARG A 161 -20.60 2.29 -13.20
N LEU A 162 -20.47 1.20 -13.95
CA LEU A 162 -19.47 1.05 -15.00
C LEU A 162 -19.66 2.14 -16.06
N ALA A 163 -20.89 2.33 -16.58
CA ALA A 163 -21.20 3.37 -17.57
C ALA A 163 -20.84 4.78 -17.04
N LYS A 164 -21.17 5.09 -15.78
CA LYS A 164 -20.82 6.37 -15.13
C LYS A 164 -19.30 6.56 -15.09
N VAL A 165 -18.54 5.55 -14.69
CA VAL A 165 -17.06 5.61 -14.64
C VAL A 165 -16.48 5.84 -16.04
N VAL A 166 -16.92 5.08 -17.04
CA VAL A 166 -16.45 5.23 -18.43
C VAL A 166 -16.79 6.61 -18.98
N GLN A 167 -17.96 7.14 -18.70
CA GLN A 167 -18.37 8.50 -19.11
C GLN A 167 -17.44 9.55 -18.48
N VAL A 168 -17.18 9.47 -17.18
CA VAL A 168 -16.27 10.41 -16.49
C VAL A 168 -14.87 10.34 -17.08
N LEU A 169 -14.36 9.15 -17.34
CA LEU A 169 -13.05 8.97 -17.96
C LEU A 169 -13.00 9.50 -19.39
N SER A 170 -14.04 9.33 -20.16
CA SER A 170 -14.11 9.81 -21.55
C SER A 170 -14.22 11.33 -21.65
N THR A 171 -15.05 11.96 -20.80
CA THR A 171 -15.33 13.40 -20.83
C THR A 171 -14.34 14.23 -20.01
N GLY A 172 -13.75 13.66 -18.96
CA GLY A 172 -12.91 14.36 -17.98
C GLY A 172 -13.69 15.11 -16.93
N ALA A 173 -14.94 14.75 -16.75
CA ALA A 173 -15.75 15.30 -15.68
C ALA A 173 -15.17 14.91 -14.30
N LYS A 174 -15.47 15.71 -13.28
CA LYS A 174 -15.06 15.39 -11.92
C LYS A 174 -15.80 14.15 -11.41
N TRP A 175 -15.05 13.22 -10.83
CA TRP A 175 -15.65 12.06 -10.16
C TRP A 175 -16.39 12.50 -8.90
N THR A 176 -17.67 12.23 -8.85
CA THR A 176 -18.53 12.37 -7.67
C THR A 176 -19.09 10.99 -7.38
N GLY A 177 -18.47 10.28 -6.41
CA GLY A 177 -18.70 8.89 -6.01
C GLY A 177 -20.10 8.37 -6.02
#